data_bac5712a35cfac4c30d4f8f9a14d1892
#
_entry.id   bac5712a35cfac4c30d4f8f9a14d1892
#
_cell.length_a   1.000
_cell.length_b   1.000
_cell.length_c   1.000
_cell.angle_alpha   90.00
_cell.angle_beta   90.00
_cell.angle_gamma   90.00
#
_symmetry.space_group_name_H-M   'P 1'
#
loop_
_entity.id
_entity.type
_entity.pdbx_description
1 polymer ?
#
loop_
_entity_poly.entity_id
_entity_poly.type
_entity_poly.pdbx_seq_one_letter_code
_entity_poly.pdbx_strand_id
1 'polypeptide(L)'
;NGPWENSPYNPVVHTWNYEEKWWNKGHGSLIDTPQGEWYIVYHAYEKDYVNLGRQTLIEPLEMTSDGWLRLKKGKCSIGKAMKQLERMPLKDYSMYQHLSEFRVGKEWRFYQDYDASRYSNYGESVTIKGKGDSPYHSSPLLFVAGCHSYELEVEIELSGKAIAGLVVWYNNQYMVGSGISQTKRYSYRRTV
;
A
#
# COMPACT_ATOMS: atom_id res chain seq x y z
N ASN A 1 25.05 -14.63 21.75
CA ASN A 1 26.45 -15.02 21.85
C ASN A 1 26.67 -16.37 21.20
N GLY A 2 26.65 -16.87 20.14
CA GLY A 2 26.93 -18.12 19.48
C GLY A 2 27.52 -19.28 20.31
N PRO A 3 27.74 -20.43 19.71
CA PRO A 3 27.63 -20.69 18.28
C PRO A 3 26.19 -20.60 17.76
N TRP A 4 26.04 -20.13 16.51
CA TRP A 4 24.76 -20.05 15.85
C TRP A 4 24.50 -21.32 15.03
N GLU A 5 23.29 -21.83 15.12
CA GLU A 5 22.84 -22.99 14.36
C GLU A 5 21.65 -22.61 13.48
N ASN A 6 21.60 -23.21 12.29
CA ASN A 6 20.44 -23.07 11.43
C ASN A 6 19.30 -23.96 11.90
N SER A 7 18.11 -23.38 12.00
CA SER A 7 16.92 -24.18 12.24
C SER A 7 16.71 -25.20 11.11
N PRO A 8 16.40 -26.46 11.43
CA PRO A 8 16.04 -27.45 10.41
C PRO A 8 14.71 -27.10 9.69
N TYR A 9 13.97 -26.11 10.20
CA TYR A 9 12.71 -25.64 9.64
C TYR A 9 12.87 -24.36 8.82
N ASN A 10 14.09 -23.91 8.56
CA ASN A 10 14.35 -22.79 7.67
C ASN A 10 14.17 -23.18 6.19
N PRO A 11 13.61 -22.28 5.37
CA PRO A 11 12.96 -21.03 5.74
C PRO A 11 11.58 -21.27 6.37
N VAL A 12 11.30 -20.59 7.49
CA VAL A 12 10.03 -20.74 8.21
C VAL A 12 8.85 -20.29 7.37
N VAL A 13 9.02 -19.19 6.63
CA VAL A 13 8.05 -18.72 5.65
C VAL A 13 8.73 -18.38 4.34
N HIS A 14 8.19 -18.86 3.24
CA HIS A 14 8.60 -18.46 1.89
C HIS A 14 7.53 -18.83 0.85
N THR A 15 7.69 -18.34 -0.36
CA THR A 15 6.84 -18.71 -1.49
C THR A 15 7.46 -19.90 -2.22
N TRP A 16 6.76 -21.03 -2.25
CA TRP A 16 7.22 -22.29 -2.83
C TRP A 16 7.02 -22.36 -4.35
N ASN A 17 5.92 -21.73 -4.83
CA ASN A 17 5.58 -21.76 -6.24
C ASN A 17 4.70 -20.56 -6.63
N TYR A 18 4.51 -20.38 -7.93
CA TYR A 18 3.74 -19.26 -8.48
C TYR A 18 2.21 -19.39 -8.33
N GLU A 19 1.72 -20.56 -7.93
CA GLU A 19 0.28 -20.77 -7.71
C GLU A 19 -0.19 -20.28 -6.35
N GLU A 20 0.73 -19.98 -5.45
CA GLU A 20 0.38 -19.45 -4.14
C GLU A 20 -0.21 -18.03 -4.26
N LYS A 21 -1.18 -17.77 -3.38
CA LYS A 21 -1.79 -16.44 -3.27
C LYS A 21 -0.80 -15.35 -2.88
N TRP A 22 0.19 -15.68 -2.04
CA TRP A 22 1.12 -14.73 -1.46
C TRP A 22 2.55 -14.98 -1.94
N TRP A 23 3.11 -13.97 -2.61
CA TRP A 23 4.44 -14.01 -3.22
C TRP A 23 5.47 -13.20 -2.45
N ASN A 24 6.73 -13.61 -2.57
CA ASN A 24 7.87 -12.92 -1.96
C ASN A 24 7.68 -12.72 -0.45
N LYS A 25 7.19 -13.77 0.22
CA LYS A 25 7.09 -13.82 1.67
C LYS A 25 8.46 -13.63 2.31
N GLY A 26 8.56 -12.75 3.29
CA GLY A 26 9.83 -12.53 3.98
C GLY A 26 9.81 -11.38 4.96
N HIS A 27 11.00 -11.07 5.47
CA HIS A 27 11.24 -10.04 6.47
C HIS A 27 10.35 -10.23 7.70
N GLY A 28 10.38 -11.46 8.25
CA GLY A 28 9.54 -11.85 9.37
C GLY A 28 10.08 -11.38 10.72
N SER A 29 9.16 -10.98 11.59
CA SER A 29 9.42 -10.71 13.00
C SER A 29 8.63 -11.69 13.86
N LEU A 30 9.26 -12.23 14.89
CA LEU A 30 8.61 -13.11 15.85
C LEU A 30 7.93 -12.27 16.93
N ILE A 31 6.74 -12.68 17.31
CA ILE A 31 5.99 -12.10 18.42
C ILE A 31 5.41 -13.22 19.29
N ASP A 32 5.30 -12.98 20.55
CA ASP A 32 4.60 -13.84 21.51
C ASP A 32 3.44 -13.11 22.17
N THR A 33 2.47 -13.89 22.61
CA THR A 33 1.33 -13.37 23.38
C THR A 33 1.55 -13.55 24.87
N PRO A 34 0.85 -12.82 25.75
CA PRO A 34 0.87 -13.07 27.19
C PRO A 34 0.49 -14.51 27.59
N GLN A 35 -0.18 -15.25 26.70
CA GLN A 35 -0.54 -16.65 26.88
C GLN A 35 0.55 -17.62 26.40
N GLY A 36 1.66 -17.10 25.89
CA GLY A 36 2.79 -17.92 25.41
C GLY A 36 2.62 -18.49 24.01
N GLU A 37 1.65 -17.98 23.24
CA GLU A 37 1.50 -18.36 21.84
C GLU A 37 2.49 -17.58 20.97
N TRP A 38 3.08 -18.24 19.98
CA TRP A 38 4.03 -17.64 19.05
C TRP A 38 3.42 -17.39 17.69
N TYR A 39 3.80 -16.26 17.11
CA TYR A 39 3.41 -15.86 15.75
C TYR A 39 4.61 -15.28 15.00
N ILE A 40 4.54 -15.37 13.68
CA ILE A 40 5.43 -14.64 12.78
C ILE A 40 4.61 -13.62 12.01
N VAL A 41 5.04 -12.37 12.06
CA VAL A 41 4.51 -11.27 11.25
C VAL A 41 5.49 -11.01 10.13
N TYR A 42 5.03 -11.01 8.91
CA TYR A 42 5.86 -10.83 7.73
C TYR A 42 5.09 -10.11 6.62
N HIS A 43 5.74 -9.79 5.53
CA HIS A 43 5.08 -9.18 4.39
C HIS A 43 5.14 -10.06 3.14
N ALA A 44 4.16 -9.88 2.24
CA ALA A 44 4.11 -10.51 0.93
C ALA A 44 3.30 -9.69 -0.05
N TYR A 45 3.51 -9.94 -1.34
CA TYR A 45 2.61 -9.44 -2.38
C TYR A 45 1.45 -10.41 -2.59
N GLU A 46 0.26 -9.89 -2.80
CA GLU A 46 -0.84 -10.69 -3.29
C GLU A 46 -0.67 -10.96 -4.78
N LYS A 47 -0.79 -12.24 -5.20
CA LYS A 47 -0.79 -12.65 -6.61
C LYS A 47 -1.83 -11.81 -7.38
N ASP A 48 -1.46 -11.35 -8.56
CA ASP A 48 -2.28 -10.53 -9.46
C ASP A 48 -2.56 -9.09 -8.97
N TYR A 49 -2.16 -8.75 -7.74
CA TYR A 49 -2.35 -7.43 -7.14
C TYR A 49 -1.06 -6.80 -6.62
N VAL A 50 0.04 -7.07 -7.27
CA VAL A 50 1.39 -6.57 -6.87
C VAL A 50 1.43 -5.04 -6.76
N ASN A 51 0.59 -4.35 -7.53
CA ASN A 51 0.44 -2.89 -7.52
C ASN A 51 -0.13 -2.33 -6.20
N LEU A 52 -0.79 -3.15 -5.39
CA LEU A 52 -1.25 -2.75 -4.05
C LEU A 52 -0.10 -2.73 -3.02
N GLY A 53 1.11 -3.13 -3.43
CA GLY A 53 2.25 -3.22 -2.55
C GLY A 53 2.23 -4.45 -1.66
N ARG A 54 3.15 -4.49 -0.70
CA ARG A 54 3.28 -5.60 0.23
C ARG A 54 2.24 -5.49 1.33
N GLN A 55 1.54 -6.59 1.55
CA GLN A 55 0.57 -6.74 2.62
C GLN A 55 1.24 -7.34 3.85
N THR A 56 0.81 -6.93 5.04
CA THR A 56 1.26 -7.53 6.29
C THR A 56 0.44 -8.76 6.60
N LEU A 57 1.14 -9.86 6.84
CA LEU A 57 0.56 -11.16 7.16
C LEU A 57 1.04 -11.63 8.53
N ILE A 58 0.23 -12.47 9.16
CA ILE A 58 0.54 -13.10 10.44
C ILE A 58 0.20 -14.58 10.37
N GLU A 59 1.10 -15.43 10.83
CA GLU A 59 0.86 -16.88 10.96
C GLU A 59 1.28 -17.41 12.32
N PRO A 60 0.53 -18.37 12.88
CA PRO A 60 0.88 -18.98 14.15
C PRO A 60 2.08 -19.93 13.99
N LEU A 61 2.92 -19.90 15.00
CA LEU A 61 4.04 -20.81 15.14
C LEU A 61 3.79 -21.80 16.28
N GLU A 62 4.48 -22.90 16.24
CA GLU A 62 4.60 -23.83 17.35
C GLU A 62 6.06 -24.03 17.73
N MET A 63 6.31 -24.14 19.02
CA MET A 63 7.61 -24.57 19.54
C MET A 63 7.70 -26.08 19.42
N THR A 64 8.74 -26.58 18.79
CA THR A 64 9.01 -28.01 18.67
C THR A 64 9.68 -28.53 19.94
N SER A 65 9.69 -29.87 20.14
CA SER A 65 10.31 -30.50 21.31
C SER A 65 11.81 -30.28 21.40
N ASP A 66 12.46 -29.99 20.26
CA ASP A 66 13.88 -29.68 20.15
C ASP A 66 14.20 -28.17 20.23
N GLY A 67 13.19 -27.37 20.59
CA GLY A 67 13.36 -25.93 20.88
C GLY A 67 13.34 -25.01 19.67
N TRP A 68 12.87 -25.48 18.50
CA TRP A 68 12.77 -24.66 17.30
C TRP A 68 11.34 -24.17 17.07
N LEU A 69 11.22 -23.04 16.40
CA LEU A 69 9.95 -22.52 15.93
C LEU A 69 9.70 -22.96 14.48
N ARG A 70 8.49 -23.42 14.21
CA ARG A 70 8.02 -23.72 12.85
C ARG A 70 6.56 -23.28 12.68
N LEU A 71 6.10 -23.17 11.44
CA LEU A 71 4.67 -22.95 11.17
C LEU A 71 3.83 -24.07 11.79
N LYS A 72 2.79 -23.68 12.50
CA LYS A 72 1.84 -24.64 13.10
C LYS A 72 1.15 -25.40 11.98
N LYS A 73 1.29 -26.74 11.97
CA LYS A 73 0.63 -27.61 10.98
C LYS A 73 -0.88 -27.59 11.17
N GLY A 74 -1.59 -27.48 10.07
CA GLY A 74 -3.05 -27.48 10.03
C GLY A 74 -3.60 -26.32 9.22
N LYS A 75 -4.92 -26.30 9.00
CA LYS A 75 -5.56 -25.14 8.41
C LYS A 75 -5.32 -23.95 9.34
N CYS A 76 -4.45 -23.06 8.93
CA CYS A 76 -4.27 -21.82 9.64
C CYS A 76 -5.64 -21.15 9.72
N SER A 77 -6.24 -21.21 10.90
CA SER A 77 -7.50 -20.54 11.16
C SER A 77 -7.27 -19.06 11.47
N ILE A 78 -6.39 -18.40 10.67
CA ILE A 78 -6.23 -16.95 10.72
C ILE A 78 -7.62 -16.30 10.69
N GLY A 79 -8.55 -16.85 9.92
CA GLY A 79 -9.94 -16.44 9.96
C GLY A 79 -10.64 -16.62 11.31
N LYS A 80 -10.19 -17.55 12.18
CA LYS A 80 -10.75 -17.72 13.54
C LYS A 80 -10.01 -16.89 14.58
N ALA A 81 -8.70 -16.81 14.52
CA ALA A 81 -7.90 -15.98 15.42
C ALA A 81 -8.21 -14.48 15.21
N MET A 82 -8.36 -14.05 13.95
CA MET A 82 -8.80 -12.67 13.66
C MET A 82 -10.27 -12.40 13.96
N LYS A 83 -11.12 -13.40 14.19
CA LYS A 83 -12.48 -13.19 14.70
C LYS A 83 -12.52 -12.79 16.17
N GLN A 84 -11.46 -13.06 16.91
CA GLN A 84 -11.33 -12.68 18.32
C GLN A 84 -10.66 -11.33 18.54
N LEU A 85 -9.88 -10.86 17.56
CA LEU A 85 -9.46 -9.47 17.53
C LEU A 85 -10.68 -8.66 17.10
N GLU A 86 -11.15 -7.75 17.95
CA GLU A 86 -12.12 -6.75 17.52
C GLU A 86 -11.64 -6.20 16.19
N ARG A 87 -12.41 -6.44 15.13
CA ARG A 87 -12.08 -5.88 13.83
C ARG A 87 -12.06 -4.39 14.02
N MET A 88 -10.88 -3.81 13.93
CA MET A 88 -10.82 -2.37 13.70
C MET A 88 -11.70 -2.11 12.47
N PRO A 89 -12.68 -1.22 12.56
CA PRO A 89 -13.52 -0.91 11.42
C PRO A 89 -12.59 -0.65 10.24
N LEU A 90 -12.87 -1.29 9.11
CA LEU A 90 -12.18 -1.00 7.87
C LEU A 90 -12.24 0.51 7.71
N LYS A 91 -11.09 1.12 7.51
CA LYS A 91 -11.01 2.55 7.29
C LYS A 91 -11.94 2.89 6.13
N ASP A 92 -12.94 3.69 6.39
CA ASP A 92 -13.84 4.16 5.35
C ASP A 92 -13.08 5.16 4.48
N TYR A 93 -12.72 4.73 3.29
CA TYR A 93 -12.02 5.56 2.31
C TYR A 93 -12.93 6.62 1.67
N SER A 94 -14.25 6.56 1.90
CA SER A 94 -15.18 7.60 1.47
C SER A 94 -14.92 8.95 2.14
N MET A 95 -14.24 8.97 3.30
CA MET A 95 -13.83 10.22 3.95
C MET A 95 -12.80 11.05 3.15
N TYR A 96 -12.19 10.49 2.12
CA TYR A 96 -11.31 11.26 1.23
C TYR A 96 -12.05 12.21 0.29
N GLN A 97 -13.36 12.17 0.27
CA GLN A 97 -14.18 13.12 -0.48
C GLN A 97 -14.10 14.55 0.06
N HIS A 98 -13.68 14.73 1.31
CA HIS A 98 -13.59 16.04 1.93
C HIS A 98 -12.16 16.56 1.96
N LEU A 99 -11.77 17.27 0.90
CA LEU A 99 -10.47 17.95 0.81
C LEU A 99 -10.27 19.03 1.88
N SER A 100 -11.34 19.43 2.59
CA SER A 100 -11.26 20.32 3.75
C SER A 100 -10.37 19.79 4.88
N GLU A 101 -10.22 18.45 4.96
CA GLU A 101 -9.31 17.80 5.89
C GLU A 101 -7.96 17.42 5.26
N PHE A 102 -7.64 17.94 4.10
CA PHE A 102 -6.38 17.69 3.43
C PHE A 102 -5.20 18.00 4.34
N ARG A 103 -4.45 16.95 4.68
CA ARG A 103 -3.24 17.04 5.49
C ARG A 103 -2.14 16.22 4.85
N VAL A 104 -1.14 16.91 4.35
CA VAL A 104 0.09 16.28 3.89
C VAL A 104 0.71 15.46 5.01
N GLY A 105 1.15 14.26 4.69
CA GLY A 105 1.87 13.41 5.63
C GLY A 105 1.02 12.37 6.37
N LYS A 106 -0.32 12.43 6.31
CA LYS A 106 -1.19 11.35 6.80
C LYS A 106 -1.49 10.34 5.69
N GLU A 107 -2.42 10.69 4.83
CA GLU A 107 -2.97 9.81 3.78
C GLU A 107 -2.46 10.20 2.41
N TRP A 108 -2.14 11.46 2.27
CA TRP A 108 -1.58 12.02 1.06
C TRP A 108 -0.06 12.03 1.09
N ARG A 109 0.55 11.72 -0.04
CA ARG A 109 2.00 11.66 -0.26
C ARG A 109 2.37 12.40 -1.53
N PHE A 110 3.64 12.79 -1.60
CA PHE A 110 4.23 13.32 -2.82
C PHE A 110 5.26 12.32 -3.34
N TYR A 111 5.35 12.25 -4.63
CA TYR A 111 6.38 11.43 -5.27
C TYR A 111 7.78 12.05 -5.10
N GLN A 112 7.86 13.35 -5.07
CA GLN A 112 9.08 14.13 -4.88
C GLN A 112 8.91 15.05 -3.65
N ASP A 113 9.85 15.96 -3.47
CA ASP A 113 9.83 16.89 -2.36
C ASP A 113 8.52 17.68 -2.28
N TYR A 114 8.06 17.83 -1.07
CA TYR A 114 6.90 18.64 -0.77
C TYR A 114 7.21 20.13 -0.89
N ASP A 115 6.53 20.79 -1.77
CA ASP A 115 6.55 22.25 -1.91
C ASP A 115 5.20 22.84 -1.47
N ALA A 116 5.15 23.30 -0.23
CA ALA A 116 3.92 23.86 0.35
C ALA A 116 3.39 25.06 -0.43
N SER A 117 4.24 25.81 -1.13
CA SER A 117 3.85 27.00 -1.90
C SER A 117 2.96 26.70 -3.09
N ARG A 118 2.88 25.43 -3.50
CA ARG A 118 2.03 24.97 -4.60
C ARG A 118 0.60 24.66 -4.18
N TYR A 119 0.35 24.53 -2.89
CA TYR A 119 -0.93 24.06 -2.38
C TYR A 119 -1.59 25.11 -1.51
N SER A 120 -2.86 25.33 -1.77
CA SER A 120 -3.71 26.13 -0.89
C SER A 120 -5.05 25.43 -0.73
N ASN A 121 -5.61 25.52 0.47
CA ASN A 121 -6.89 24.90 0.79
C ASN A 121 -7.93 26.00 1.06
N TYR A 122 -9.02 25.95 0.34
CA TYR A 122 -10.14 26.87 0.47
C TYR A 122 -11.43 26.08 0.73
N GLY A 123 -11.64 25.67 1.97
CA GLY A 123 -12.83 24.89 2.35
C GLY A 123 -12.81 23.51 1.72
N GLU A 124 -13.78 23.20 0.86
CA GLU A 124 -13.96 21.88 0.25
C GLU A 124 -13.09 21.62 -0.99
N SER A 125 -12.20 22.53 -1.34
CA SER A 125 -11.35 22.40 -2.52
C SER A 125 -9.87 22.57 -2.18
N VAL A 126 -9.00 21.98 -3.00
CA VAL A 126 -7.55 22.20 -2.96
C VAL A 126 -7.10 22.82 -4.27
N THR A 127 -6.47 23.96 -4.18
CA THR A 127 -5.81 24.57 -5.34
C THR A 127 -4.37 24.08 -5.44
N ILE A 128 -4.01 23.55 -6.60
CA ILE A 128 -2.67 23.04 -6.88
C ILE A 128 -2.05 23.86 -8.01
N LYS A 129 -0.96 24.54 -7.71
CA LYS A 129 -0.16 25.22 -8.73
C LYS A 129 0.60 24.19 -9.56
N GLY A 130 0.36 24.17 -10.86
CA GLY A 130 1.00 23.23 -11.79
C GLY A 130 2.52 23.32 -11.78
N LYS A 131 3.18 22.19 -12.06
CA LYS A 131 4.62 22.04 -12.15
C LYS A 131 4.96 21.00 -13.22
N GLY A 132 6.05 21.25 -13.96
CA GLY A 132 6.55 20.33 -14.97
C GLY A 132 5.72 20.29 -16.25
N ASP A 133 6.13 19.43 -17.16
CA ASP A 133 5.58 19.24 -18.49
C ASP A 133 4.92 17.86 -18.69
N SER A 134 4.95 17.06 -17.67
CA SER A 134 4.40 15.70 -17.68
C SER A 134 3.98 15.27 -16.26
N PRO A 135 3.13 14.25 -16.11
CA PRO A 135 2.81 13.70 -14.78
C PRO A 135 4.06 13.31 -13.98
N TYR A 136 5.09 12.81 -14.64
CA TYR A 136 6.36 12.43 -14.03
C TYR A 136 7.11 13.62 -13.39
N HIS A 137 7.10 14.78 -14.06
CA HIS A 137 7.76 16.00 -13.58
C HIS A 137 6.85 16.89 -12.72
N SER A 138 5.59 16.50 -12.57
CA SER A 138 4.59 17.33 -11.87
C SER A 138 4.65 17.23 -10.35
N SER A 139 5.43 16.29 -9.79
CA SER A 139 5.34 15.92 -8.37
C SER A 139 3.89 15.68 -7.95
N PRO A 140 3.25 14.61 -8.44
CA PRO A 140 1.83 14.38 -8.24
C PRO A 140 1.50 14.19 -6.76
N LEU A 141 0.30 14.61 -6.40
CA LEU A 141 -0.30 14.30 -5.11
C LEU A 141 -0.89 12.90 -5.17
N LEU A 142 -0.45 12.03 -4.29
CA LEU A 142 -0.76 10.61 -4.31
C LEU A 142 -1.44 10.16 -3.02
N PHE A 143 -2.28 9.16 -3.11
CA PHE A 143 -2.75 8.37 -1.97
C PHE A 143 -2.75 6.88 -2.35
N VAL A 144 -2.73 6.01 -1.35
CA VAL A 144 -2.62 4.57 -1.57
C VAL A 144 -4.01 3.99 -1.82
N ALA A 145 -4.18 3.33 -2.97
CA ALA A 145 -5.36 2.51 -3.19
C ALA A 145 -5.28 1.26 -2.30
N GLY A 146 -6.23 1.10 -1.39
CA GLY A 146 -6.27 0.01 -0.40
C GLY A 146 -7.18 -1.16 -0.81
N CYS A 147 -7.86 -1.08 -1.94
CA CYS A 147 -8.83 -2.08 -2.40
C CYS A 147 -8.46 -2.63 -3.78
N HIS A 148 -8.90 -3.86 -4.07
CA HIS A 148 -8.72 -4.49 -5.39
C HIS A 148 -9.52 -3.78 -6.49
N SER A 149 -10.63 -3.18 -6.12
CA SER A 149 -11.48 -2.40 -7.02
C SER A 149 -11.86 -1.09 -6.35
N TYR A 150 -11.78 -0.02 -7.09
CA TYR A 150 -12.15 1.31 -6.62
C TYR A 150 -12.63 2.17 -7.79
N GLU A 151 -13.42 3.15 -7.46
CA GLU A 151 -13.80 4.24 -8.35
C GLU A 151 -13.23 5.53 -7.79
N LEU A 152 -12.70 6.36 -8.66
CA LEU A 152 -12.14 7.65 -8.31
C LEU A 152 -12.75 8.72 -9.21
N GLU A 153 -13.45 9.64 -8.60
CA GLU A 153 -14.02 10.82 -9.25
C GLU A 153 -13.37 12.07 -8.71
N VAL A 154 -13.13 13.03 -9.57
CA VAL A 154 -12.61 14.34 -9.18
C VAL A 154 -13.23 15.43 -10.05
N GLU A 155 -13.70 16.47 -9.42
CA GLU A 155 -14.10 17.70 -10.09
C GLU A 155 -12.89 18.63 -10.21
N ILE A 156 -12.63 19.12 -11.41
CA ILE A 156 -11.44 19.91 -11.72
C ILE A 156 -11.83 21.25 -12.36
N GLU A 157 -11.43 22.32 -11.70
CA GLU A 157 -11.45 23.66 -12.29
C GLU A 157 -10.04 24.04 -12.75
N LEU A 158 -9.90 24.46 -14.00
CA LEU A 158 -8.62 24.80 -14.61
C LEU A 158 -8.47 26.29 -14.87
N SER A 159 -7.34 26.83 -14.45
CA SER A 159 -6.93 28.19 -14.81
C SER A 159 -5.66 28.20 -15.65
N GLY A 160 -5.56 29.16 -16.56
CA GLY A 160 -4.38 29.35 -17.39
C GLY A 160 -4.13 28.20 -18.39
N LYS A 161 -2.88 27.83 -18.58
CA LYS A 161 -2.45 26.79 -19.52
C LYS A 161 -2.23 25.41 -18.85
N ALA A 162 -2.74 25.23 -17.64
CA ALA A 162 -2.54 23.99 -16.90
C ALA A 162 -3.21 22.79 -17.59
N ILE A 163 -2.60 21.62 -17.38
CA ILE A 163 -3.22 20.32 -17.61
C ILE A 163 -3.38 19.67 -16.24
N ALA A 164 -4.56 19.19 -15.94
CA ALA A 164 -4.82 18.44 -14.72
C ALA A 164 -5.59 17.15 -15.01
N GLY A 165 -5.51 16.17 -14.13
CA GLY A 165 -6.17 14.90 -14.33
C GLY A 165 -5.86 13.91 -13.23
N LEU A 166 -6.17 12.66 -13.51
CA LEU A 166 -5.94 11.51 -12.64
C LEU A 166 -4.88 10.60 -13.22
N VAL A 167 -4.07 10.05 -12.35
CA VAL A 167 -3.03 9.08 -12.71
C VAL A 167 -3.05 7.91 -11.75
N VAL A 168 -3.06 6.70 -12.30
CA VAL A 168 -2.72 5.48 -11.56
C VAL A 168 -1.20 5.36 -11.59
N TRP A 169 -0.60 5.44 -10.42
CA TRP A 169 0.82 5.59 -10.24
C TRP A 169 1.40 4.39 -9.51
N TYR A 170 2.27 3.65 -10.19
CA TYR A 170 3.08 2.63 -9.53
C TYR A 170 4.45 3.19 -9.13
N ASN A 171 5.14 3.78 -10.10
CA ASN A 171 6.39 4.52 -9.91
C ASN A 171 6.63 5.47 -11.10
N ASN A 172 7.79 6.11 -11.14
CA ASN A 172 8.15 7.04 -12.21
C ASN A 172 8.34 6.41 -13.60
N GLN A 173 8.42 5.09 -13.68
CA GLN A 173 8.56 4.34 -14.94
C GLN A 173 7.23 3.73 -15.40
N TYR A 174 6.32 3.47 -14.46
CA TYR A 174 5.06 2.81 -14.70
C TYR A 174 3.89 3.63 -14.18
N MET A 175 3.18 4.24 -15.07
CA MET A 175 1.99 5.01 -14.77
C MET A 175 1.04 5.08 -15.96
N VAL A 176 -0.23 5.25 -15.69
CA VAL A 176 -1.26 5.49 -16.70
C VAL A 176 -2.24 6.52 -16.18
N GLY A 177 -2.73 7.39 -17.03
CA GLY A 177 -3.67 8.41 -16.61
C GLY A 177 -4.35 9.14 -17.75
N SER A 178 -5.24 10.01 -17.38
CA SER A 178 -5.89 10.94 -18.29
C SER A 178 -5.90 12.34 -17.70
N GLY A 179 -5.87 13.34 -18.56
CA GLY A 179 -5.90 14.74 -18.17
C GLY A 179 -6.68 15.58 -19.15
N ILE A 180 -7.02 16.75 -18.70
CA ILE A 180 -7.69 17.77 -19.50
C ILE A 180 -6.93 19.08 -19.45
N SER A 181 -6.99 19.85 -20.51
CA SER A 181 -6.74 21.29 -20.54
C SER A 181 -8.03 21.99 -20.90
N GLN A 182 -8.01 23.31 -20.99
CA GLN A 182 -9.19 24.06 -21.42
C GLN A 182 -9.68 23.69 -22.82
N THR A 183 -8.83 23.09 -23.67
CA THR A 183 -9.13 22.83 -25.08
C THR A 183 -9.00 21.39 -25.51
N LYS A 184 -8.33 20.54 -24.74
CA LYS A 184 -7.98 19.18 -25.15
C LYS A 184 -8.08 18.17 -23.99
N ARG A 185 -8.33 16.92 -24.35
CA ARG A 185 -8.16 15.74 -23.49
C ARG A 185 -6.85 15.04 -23.82
N TYR A 186 -6.22 14.47 -22.82
CA TYR A 186 -4.94 13.76 -22.92
C TYR A 186 -5.07 12.38 -22.32
N SER A 187 -4.42 11.41 -22.94
CA SER A 187 -4.13 10.12 -22.33
C SER A 187 -2.62 10.03 -22.13
N TYR A 188 -2.21 9.48 -21.02
CA TYR A 188 -0.82 9.32 -20.70
C TYR A 188 -0.53 7.88 -20.28
N ARG A 189 0.52 7.31 -20.84
CA ARG A 189 1.03 6.01 -20.44
C ARG A 189 2.55 6.05 -20.48
N ARG A 190 3.16 5.57 -19.41
CA ARG A 190 4.61 5.37 -19.37
C ARG A 190 4.89 3.94 -18.90
N THR A 191 5.67 3.22 -19.70
CA THR A 191 6.22 1.90 -19.41
C THR A 191 7.64 1.88 -19.98
N VAL A 192 8.63 1.70 -19.12
CA VAL A 192 10.04 1.67 -19.51
C VAL A 192 10.64 0.34 -19.08
#